data_80fe084cc315a261cabc9604a0748824
#
_entry.id   80fe084cc315a261cabc9604a0748824
#
_cell.length_a   1.000
_cell.length_b   1.000
_cell.length_c   1.000
_cell.angle_alpha   90.00
_cell.angle_beta   90.00
_cell.angle_gamma   90.00
#
_symmetry.space_group_name_H-M   'P 1'
#
loop_
_entity.id
_entity.type
_entity.pdbx_description
1 polymer ?
#
loop_
_entity_poly.entity_id
_entity_poly.type
_entity_poly.pdbx_seq_one_letter_code
_entity_poly.pdbx_strand_id
1 'polypeptide(L)'
;MPNLIDVEYAQTGQSTSTNEMGMRDMQVRAFDGRDAQYILLKSPPASGKSRALMYIALDKLINQGVKKVIVAVPERSIGGSFVSTDLKSNGFFEDWEPSDRYNLCTPGGDKSKVKAFHNFLDSDEQILICTHATLRFACEEIDESQFNDVLLAIDEFHHVSADVNSRLGELLRPIMNRSSAHIVAMTG
;
A
#
# COMPACT_ATOMS: atom_id res chain seq x y z
N MET A 1 -13.16 -15.36 26.37
CA MET A 1 -13.82 -15.15 25.06
C MET A 1 -13.56 -13.73 24.65
N PRO A 2 -12.95 -13.48 23.47
CA PRO A 2 -12.80 -12.11 23.01
C PRO A 2 -14.19 -11.56 22.68
N ASN A 3 -14.52 -10.38 23.23
CA ASN A 3 -15.74 -9.68 22.89
C ASN A 3 -15.67 -9.24 21.42
N LEU A 4 -16.48 -9.85 20.58
CA LEU A 4 -16.76 -9.35 19.24
C LEU A 4 -17.60 -8.09 19.40
N ILE A 5 -17.03 -6.93 19.19
CA ILE A 5 -17.79 -5.68 19.11
C ILE A 5 -18.30 -5.59 17.68
N ASP A 6 -19.58 -5.86 17.50
CA ASP A 6 -20.28 -5.64 16.25
C ASP A 6 -20.64 -4.14 16.18
N VAL A 7 -19.97 -3.40 15.31
CA VAL A 7 -20.25 -1.98 15.12
C VAL A 7 -20.98 -1.82 13.79
N GLU A 8 -22.30 -1.68 13.85
CA GLU A 8 -23.09 -1.24 12.70
C GLU A 8 -22.80 0.24 12.39
N TYR A 9 -22.23 0.51 11.22
CA TYR A 9 -22.07 1.87 10.72
C TYR A 9 -23.30 2.26 9.89
N ALA A 10 -24.09 3.21 10.39
CA ALA A 10 -25.08 3.86 9.57
C ALA A 10 -24.37 4.70 8.49
N GLN A 11 -24.58 4.36 7.22
CA GLN A 11 -24.10 5.16 6.10
C GLN A 11 -24.97 6.41 5.98
N THR A 12 -24.53 7.52 6.53
CA THR A 12 -25.22 8.82 6.42
C THR A 12 -24.87 9.57 5.13
N GLY A 13 -24.02 9.02 4.27
CA GLY A 13 -23.60 9.66 3.00
C GLY A 13 -22.74 10.90 3.15
N GLN A 14 -22.44 11.37 4.36
CA GLN A 14 -21.57 12.51 4.61
C GLN A 14 -20.25 12.06 5.19
N SER A 15 -19.18 12.35 4.45
CA SER A 15 -17.81 12.16 4.91
C SER A 15 -17.40 13.36 5.75
N THR A 16 -17.50 13.26 7.07
CA THR A 16 -16.93 14.26 7.97
C THR A 16 -15.46 13.94 8.22
N SER A 17 -14.55 14.88 7.89
CA SER A 17 -13.17 14.84 8.38
C SER A 17 -13.20 15.02 9.90
N THR A 18 -12.42 14.23 10.63
CA THR A 18 -12.46 14.22 12.09
C THR A 18 -11.32 14.95 12.75
N ASN A 19 -10.23 15.24 12.00
CA ASN A 19 -9.08 15.98 12.52
C ASN A 19 -8.57 17.05 11.55
N GLU A 20 -7.61 17.86 12.02
CA GLU A 20 -7.01 18.96 11.26
C GLU A 20 -6.26 18.50 9.99
N MET A 21 -5.89 17.22 9.88
CA MET A 21 -5.23 16.63 8.73
C MET A 21 -6.21 16.05 7.70
N GLY A 22 -7.50 16.25 7.87
CA GLY A 22 -8.53 15.77 6.95
C GLY A 22 -8.82 14.26 7.05
N MET A 23 -8.41 13.61 8.13
CA MET A 23 -8.57 12.17 8.33
C MET A 23 -9.91 11.83 8.98
N ARG A 24 -10.55 10.76 8.51
CA ARG A 24 -11.67 10.10 9.19
C ARG A 24 -11.18 9.26 10.37
N ASP A 25 -12.04 8.90 11.30
CA ASP A 25 -11.70 8.12 12.51
C ASP A 25 -10.88 6.86 12.22
N MET A 26 -11.25 6.09 11.20
CA MET A 26 -10.51 4.90 10.81
C MET A 26 -9.09 5.25 10.33
N GLN A 27 -8.96 6.33 9.56
CA GLN A 27 -7.68 6.80 9.04
C GLN A 27 -6.78 7.32 10.17
N VAL A 28 -7.34 8.03 11.15
CA VAL A 28 -6.62 8.46 12.36
C VAL A 28 -6.05 7.26 13.10
N ARG A 29 -6.88 6.26 13.39
CA ARG A 29 -6.42 5.03 14.08
C ARG A 29 -5.35 4.28 13.30
N ALA A 30 -5.49 4.21 11.97
CA ALA A 30 -4.48 3.59 11.12
C ALA A 30 -3.17 4.40 11.15
N PHE A 31 -3.25 5.72 11.09
CA PHE A 31 -2.11 6.62 11.12
C PHE A 31 -1.40 6.62 12.48
N ASP A 32 -2.12 6.46 13.57
CA ASP A 32 -1.53 6.33 14.90
C ASP A 32 -0.62 5.09 15.03
N GLY A 33 -0.89 4.05 14.26
CA GLY A 33 -0.06 2.83 14.18
C GLY A 33 1.09 2.89 13.16
N ARG A 34 1.35 4.03 12.52
CA ARG A 34 2.28 4.16 11.40
C ARG A 34 3.73 3.81 11.68
N ASP A 35 4.16 3.84 12.93
CA ASP A 35 5.55 3.54 13.32
C ASP A 35 5.85 2.04 13.27
N ALA A 36 4.84 1.19 13.25
CA ALA A 36 5.05 -0.25 13.16
C ALA A 36 5.64 -0.64 11.80
N GLN A 37 6.58 -1.57 11.81
CA GLN A 37 7.17 -2.12 10.57
C GLN A 37 6.14 -2.92 9.77
N TYR A 38 5.26 -3.65 10.43
CA TYR A 38 4.20 -4.44 9.81
C TYR A 38 2.84 -3.99 10.32
N ILE A 39 1.95 -3.66 9.40
CA ILE A 39 0.61 -3.13 9.71
C ILE A 39 -0.44 -3.93 8.94
N LEU A 40 -1.48 -4.38 9.63
CA LEU A 40 -2.67 -4.95 9.01
C LEU A 40 -3.85 -4.01 9.19
N LEU A 41 -4.32 -3.43 8.11
CA LEU A 41 -5.51 -2.58 8.07
C LEU A 41 -6.73 -3.43 7.68
N LYS A 42 -7.56 -3.75 8.66
CA LYS A 42 -8.84 -4.42 8.42
C LYS A 42 -9.97 -3.41 8.56
N SER A 43 -10.70 -3.18 7.48
CA SER A 43 -11.76 -2.18 7.46
C SER A 43 -12.73 -2.45 6.31
N PRO A 44 -14.04 -2.16 6.47
CA PRO A 44 -15.02 -2.39 5.43
C PRO A 44 -14.67 -1.73 4.08
N PRO A 45 -15.24 -2.21 2.96
CA PRO A 45 -15.13 -1.52 1.69
C PRO A 45 -15.56 -0.05 1.80
N ALA A 46 -14.99 0.81 0.97
CA ALA A 46 -15.27 2.25 0.93
C ALA A 46 -15.01 3.04 2.24
N SER A 47 -14.33 2.44 3.22
CA SER A 47 -13.96 3.11 4.48
C SER A 47 -12.85 4.15 4.34
N GLY A 48 -12.17 4.23 3.19
CA GLY A 48 -11.05 5.12 2.95
C GLY A 48 -9.67 4.50 3.21
N LYS A 49 -9.54 3.17 3.09
CA LYS A 49 -8.26 2.44 3.26
C LYS A 49 -7.14 2.96 2.36
N SER A 50 -7.44 3.24 1.09
CA SER A 50 -6.43 3.74 0.14
C SER A 50 -5.83 5.05 0.61
N ARG A 51 -6.66 5.98 1.10
CA ARG A 51 -6.17 7.24 1.65
C ARG A 51 -5.43 7.07 2.97
N ALA A 52 -5.87 6.14 3.83
CA ALA A 52 -5.14 5.78 5.05
C ALA A 52 -3.73 5.28 4.72
N LEU A 53 -3.59 4.45 3.69
CA LEU A 53 -2.28 4.03 3.20
C LEU A 53 -1.44 5.20 2.72
N MET A 54 -2.01 6.13 1.96
CA MET A 54 -1.26 7.31 1.48
C MET A 54 -0.67 8.11 2.63
N TYR A 55 -1.44 8.36 3.70
CA TYR A 55 -0.96 9.04 4.89
C TYR A 55 0.21 8.30 5.56
N ILE A 56 0.08 7.00 5.75
CA ILE A 56 1.12 6.15 6.35
C ILE A 56 2.36 6.12 5.48
N ALA A 57 2.20 5.92 4.17
CA ALA A 57 3.31 5.82 3.23
C ALA A 57 4.11 7.11 3.14
N LEU A 58 3.44 8.26 3.08
CA LEU A 58 4.09 9.57 3.05
C LEU A 58 4.86 9.85 4.34
N ASP A 59 4.29 9.52 5.50
CA ASP A 59 5.00 9.66 6.78
C ASP A 59 6.25 8.76 6.84
N LYS A 60 6.15 7.53 6.36
CA LYS A 60 7.30 6.62 6.29
C LYS A 60 8.39 7.13 5.35
N LEU A 61 8.03 7.68 4.19
CA LEU A 61 8.98 8.28 3.26
C LEU A 61 9.70 9.50 3.84
N ILE A 62 8.99 10.37 4.55
CA ILE A 62 9.50 11.65 5.02
C ILE A 62 10.18 11.53 6.39
N ASN A 63 9.62 10.73 7.30
CA ASN A 63 10.02 10.72 8.71
C ASN A 63 10.66 9.41 9.19
N GLN A 64 10.54 8.31 8.46
CA GLN A 64 10.95 6.98 8.95
C GLN A 64 12.07 6.32 8.14
N GLY A 65 12.70 7.04 7.22
CA GLY A 65 13.83 6.54 6.44
C GLY A 65 13.45 5.53 5.34
N VAL A 66 12.17 5.30 5.08
CA VAL A 66 11.70 4.55 3.91
C VAL A 66 12.01 5.36 2.66
N LYS A 67 12.59 4.72 1.65
CA LYS A 67 13.02 5.38 0.42
C LYS A 67 12.04 5.21 -0.73
N LYS A 68 11.31 4.11 -0.74
CA LYS A 68 10.39 3.76 -1.83
C LYS A 68 9.12 3.11 -1.29
N VAL A 69 8.01 3.34 -1.99
CA VAL A 69 6.71 2.73 -1.73
C VAL A 69 6.27 1.96 -2.97
N ILE A 70 5.90 0.71 -2.80
CA ILE A 70 5.32 -0.14 -3.83
C ILE A 70 3.92 -0.51 -3.39
N VAL A 71 2.92 -0.09 -4.16
CA VAL A 71 1.51 -0.44 -3.94
C VAL A 71 1.12 -1.54 -4.90
N ALA A 72 0.75 -2.70 -4.37
CA ALA A 72 0.26 -3.84 -5.14
C ALA A 72 -1.25 -4.00 -4.97
N VAL A 73 -1.96 -4.01 -6.09
CA VAL A 73 -3.42 -4.16 -6.16
C VAL A 73 -3.80 -5.47 -6.87
N PRO A 74 -4.97 -6.09 -6.57
CA PRO A 74 -5.34 -7.36 -7.20
C PRO A 74 -5.51 -7.24 -8.71
N GLU A 75 -6.11 -6.14 -9.18
CA GLU A 75 -6.45 -5.92 -10.58
C GLU A 75 -6.06 -4.51 -11.04
N ARG A 76 -5.87 -4.35 -12.36
CA ARG A 76 -5.49 -3.06 -12.97
C ARG A 76 -6.48 -1.94 -12.69
N SER A 77 -7.77 -2.25 -12.66
CA SER A 77 -8.84 -1.28 -12.42
C SER A 77 -8.77 -0.62 -11.04
N ILE A 78 -8.24 -1.34 -10.06
CA ILE A 78 -8.11 -0.85 -8.67
C ILE A 78 -6.93 0.11 -8.54
N GLY A 79 -5.94 0.06 -9.43
CA GLY A 79 -4.82 1.01 -9.46
C GLY A 79 -5.27 2.47 -9.55
N GLY A 80 -6.45 2.74 -10.12
CA GLY A 80 -7.05 4.07 -10.14
C GLY A 80 -7.37 4.66 -8.76
N SER A 81 -7.43 3.86 -7.72
CA SER A 81 -7.60 4.35 -6.33
C SER A 81 -6.34 5.00 -5.75
N PHE A 82 -5.21 4.83 -6.40
CA PHE A 82 -3.89 5.31 -5.94
C PHE A 82 -3.28 6.35 -6.88
N VAL A 83 -4.08 7.00 -7.71
CA VAL A 83 -3.65 8.15 -8.53
C VAL A 83 -3.34 9.36 -7.66
N SER A 84 -2.70 10.36 -8.25
CA SER A 84 -2.38 11.63 -7.59
C SER A 84 -3.57 12.17 -6.80
N THR A 85 -3.34 12.48 -5.55
CA THR A 85 -4.37 12.90 -4.60
C THR A 85 -3.87 14.09 -3.79
N ASP A 86 -4.63 15.18 -3.84
CA ASP A 86 -4.40 16.36 -3.03
C ASP A 86 -4.79 16.07 -1.57
N LEU A 87 -3.81 16.04 -0.71
CA LEU A 87 -3.96 15.84 0.74
C LEU A 87 -3.65 17.14 1.50
N LYS A 88 -2.79 17.99 0.94
CA LYS A 88 -2.39 19.26 1.55
C LYS A 88 -3.56 20.22 1.73
N SER A 89 -4.46 20.31 0.75
CA SER A 89 -5.64 21.16 0.85
C SER A 89 -6.57 20.77 2.00
N ASN A 90 -6.47 19.54 2.48
CA ASN A 90 -7.21 19.01 3.63
C ASN A 90 -6.41 19.06 4.94
N GLY A 91 -5.22 19.64 4.94
CA GLY A 91 -4.40 19.86 6.14
C GLY A 91 -3.29 18.84 6.38
N PHE A 92 -3.06 17.88 5.47
CA PHE A 92 -1.92 16.98 5.57
C PHE A 92 -0.62 17.67 5.10
N PHE A 93 0.54 17.16 5.48
CA PHE A 93 1.82 17.82 5.23
C PHE A 93 2.38 17.57 3.81
N GLU A 94 1.90 16.55 3.08
CA GLU A 94 2.36 16.25 1.73
C GLU A 94 1.23 15.67 0.87
N ASP A 95 1.35 15.82 -0.46
CA ASP A 95 0.45 15.24 -1.45
C ASP A 95 0.93 13.85 -1.88
N TRP A 96 -0.02 13.03 -2.33
CA TRP A 96 0.27 11.73 -2.93
C TRP A 96 0.41 11.93 -4.45
N GLU A 97 1.63 11.83 -4.96
CA GLU A 97 1.95 12.13 -6.36
C GLU A 97 2.80 11.02 -7.00
N PRO A 98 2.22 9.85 -7.33
CA PRO A 98 2.92 8.83 -8.08
C PRO A 98 3.21 9.31 -9.52
N SER A 99 4.37 8.95 -10.06
CA SER A 99 4.70 9.20 -11.45
C SER A 99 3.89 8.29 -12.37
N ASP A 100 3.33 8.83 -13.45
CA ASP A 100 2.61 8.05 -14.48
C ASP A 100 3.49 6.94 -15.06
N ARG A 101 4.79 7.19 -15.18
CA ARG A 101 5.78 6.22 -15.67
C ARG A 101 5.80 4.94 -14.86
N TYR A 102 5.58 5.04 -13.56
CA TYR A 102 5.61 3.91 -12.62
C TYR A 102 4.24 3.49 -12.11
N ASN A 103 3.18 3.87 -12.81
CA ASN A 103 1.87 3.24 -12.70
C ASN A 103 1.81 2.05 -13.68
N LEU A 104 2.17 0.86 -13.20
CA LEU A 104 2.22 -0.35 -14.01
C LEU A 104 0.86 -1.06 -14.14
N CYS A 105 -0.21 -0.46 -13.65
CA CYS A 105 -1.59 -0.93 -13.85
C CYS A 105 -2.18 -0.55 -15.21
N THR A 106 -1.33 -0.16 -16.16
CA THR A 106 -1.70 0.14 -17.54
C THR A 106 -1.66 -1.12 -18.43
N PRO A 107 -2.29 -1.11 -19.63
CA PRO A 107 -2.16 -2.20 -20.60
C PRO A 107 -0.70 -2.44 -20.99
N GLY A 108 -0.30 -3.71 -21.16
CA GLY A 108 1.06 -4.10 -21.56
C GLY A 108 1.42 -5.52 -21.13
N GLY A 109 2.51 -6.05 -21.65
CA GLY A 109 2.99 -7.40 -21.36
C GLY A 109 3.75 -7.48 -20.03
N ASP A 110 3.72 -8.66 -19.39
CA ASP A 110 4.29 -8.87 -18.05
C ASP A 110 5.80 -8.63 -17.99
N LYS A 111 6.54 -9.04 -19.04
CA LYS A 111 8.01 -8.83 -19.10
C LYS A 111 8.40 -7.37 -19.07
N SER A 112 7.65 -6.50 -19.74
CA SER A 112 7.93 -5.06 -19.76
C SER A 112 7.66 -4.42 -18.39
N LYS A 113 6.68 -4.93 -17.65
CA LYS A 113 6.33 -4.46 -16.31
C LYS A 113 7.35 -4.87 -15.27
N VAL A 114 7.86 -6.10 -15.31
CA VAL A 114 8.93 -6.55 -14.43
C VAL A 114 10.21 -5.73 -14.68
N LYS A 115 10.54 -5.46 -15.93
CA LYS A 115 11.66 -4.57 -16.26
C LYS A 115 11.46 -3.15 -15.72
N ALA A 116 10.25 -2.59 -15.85
CA ALA A 116 9.92 -1.28 -15.28
C ALA A 116 10.00 -1.28 -13.75
N PHE A 117 9.63 -2.37 -13.11
CA PHE A 117 9.77 -2.56 -11.66
C PHE A 117 11.26 -2.50 -11.24
N HIS A 118 12.14 -3.21 -11.94
CA HIS A 118 13.59 -3.14 -11.72
C HIS A 118 14.12 -1.70 -11.91
N ASN A 119 13.73 -1.04 -13.00
CA ASN A 119 14.13 0.33 -13.27
C ASN A 119 13.66 1.29 -12.17
N PHE A 120 12.49 1.06 -11.60
CA PHE A 120 11.98 1.84 -10.46
C PHE A 120 12.90 1.74 -9.25
N LEU A 121 13.34 0.53 -8.90
CA LEU A 121 14.21 0.33 -7.73
C LEU A 121 15.55 1.07 -7.87
N ASP A 122 16.03 1.26 -9.10
CA ASP A 122 17.27 1.98 -9.42
C ASP A 122 17.05 3.47 -9.68
N SER A 123 15.82 3.94 -9.72
CA SER A 123 15.46 5.34 -10.01
C SER A 123 15.37 6.21 -8.75
N ASP A 124 15.24 7.53 -8.95
CA ASP A 124 14.96 8.48 -7.88
C ASP A 124 13.46 8.58 -7.53
N GLU A 125 12.60 7.91 -8.29
CA GLU A 125 11.17 7.89 -8.05
C GLU A 125 10.81 7.11 -6.78
N GLN A 126 9.81 7.59 -6.05
CA GLN A 126 9.50 7.09 -4.72
C GLN A 126 8.27 6.19 -4.66
N ILE A 127 7.37 6.24 -5.66
CA ILE A 127 6.10 5.53 -5.63
C ILE A 127 5.90 4.73 -6.91
N LEU A 128 5.64 3.43 -6.76
CA LEU A 128 5.27 2.53 -7.85
C LEU A 128 3.92 1.88 -7.52
N ILE A 129 3.04 1.78 -8.52
CA ILE A 129 1.76 1.07 -8.42
C ILE A 129 1.80 -0.09 -9.41
N CYS A 130 1.48 -1.30 -8.95
CA CYS A 130 1.47 -2.50 -9.78
C CYS A 130 0.36 -3.46 -9.36
N THR A 131 0.15 -4.51 -10.14
CA THR A 131 -0.73 -5.60 -9.73
C THR A 131 0.00 -6.61 -8.85
N HIS A 132 -0.76 -7.45 -8.11
CA HIS A 132 -0.21 -8.58 -7.36
C HIS A 132 0.63 -9.50 -8.27
N ALA A 133 0.19 -9.73 -9.51
CA ALA A 133 0.93 -10.54 -10.47
C ALA A 133 2.30 -9.94 -10.81
N THR A 134 2.38 -8.63 -11.06
CA THR A 134 3.64 -7.95 -11.34
C THR A 134 4.60 -8.02 -10.15
N LEU A 135 4.11 -7.77 -8.93
CA LEU A 135 4.91 -7.90 -7.71
C LEU A 135 5.44 -9.33 -7.55
N ARG A 136 4.59 -10.34 -7.76
CA ARG A 136 4.99 -11.75 -7.68
C ARG A 136 6.14 -12.07 -8.65
N PHE A 137 5.99 -11.72 -9.93
CA PHE A 137 7.04 -11.97 -10.92
C PHE A 137 8.33 -11.21 -10.62
N ALA A 138 8.22 -9.98 -10.16
CA ALA A 138 9.40 -9.20 -9.74
C ALA A 138 10.12 -9.86 -8.55
N CYS A 139 9.38 -10.30 -7.54
CA CYS A 139 9.96 -10.97 -6.36
C CYS A 139 10.65 -12.31 -6.69
N GLU A 140 10.29 -12.97 -7.80
CA GLU A 140 10.96 -14.19 -8.26
C GLU A 140 12.36 -13.91 -8.82
N GLU A 141 12.62 -12.69 -9.27
CA GLU A 141 13.87 -12.28 -9.93
C GLU A 141 14.75 -11.36 -9.07
N ILE A 142 14.18 -10.73 -8.04
CA ILE A 142 14.83 -9.71 -7.23
C ILE A 142 15.34 -10.32 -5.92
N ASP A 143 16.60 -10.01 -5.57
CA ASP A 143 17.15 -10.35 -4.26
C ASP A 143 16.44 -9.57 -3.15
N GLU A 144 16.16 -10.22 -2.02
CA GLU A 144 15.41 -9.62 -0.91
C GLU A 144 16.06 -8.35 -0.36
N SER A 145 17.37 -8.21 -0.47
CA SER A 145 18.10 -7.02 -0.01
C SER A 145 17.70 -5.74 -0.76
N GLN A 146 17.18 -5.86 -1.97
CA GLN A 146 16.70 -4.72 -2.75
C GLN A 146 15.40 -4.12 -2.18
N PHE A 147 14.73 -4.82 -1.28
CA PHE A 147 13.57 -4.33 -0.52
C PHE A 147 13.95 -3.64 0.80
N ASN A 148 15.24 -3.50 1.10
CA ASN A 148 15.66 -2.69 2.24
C ASN A 148 15.17 -1.26 2.09
N ASP A 149 14.59 -0.71 3.17
CA ASP A 149 14.00 0.63 3.21
C ASP A 149 12.85 0.85 2.21
N VAL A 150 12.18 -0.23 1.80
CA VAL A 150 11.01 -0.19 0.92
C VAL A 150 9.75 -0.51 1.72
N LEU A 151 8.68 0.26 1.50
CA LEU A 151 7.34 -0.09 1.96
C LEU A 151 6.62 -0.89 0.88
N LEU A 152 6.23 -2.12 1.19
CA LEU A 152 5.30 -2.91 0.38
C LEU A 152 3.88 -2.74 0.94
N ALA A 153 3.02 -2.10 0.17
CA ALA A 153 1.62 -1.93 0.49
C ALA A 153 0.77 -2.86 -0.37
N ILE A 154 0.06 -3.79 0.24
CA ILE A 154 -0.68 -4.83 -0.46
C ILE A 154 -2.17 -4.64 -0.19
N ASP A 155 -2.88 -4.18 -1.22
CA ASP A 155 -4.34 -4.01 -1.17
C ASP A 155 -5.03 -5.36 -1.37
N GLU A 156 -6.20 -5.52 -0.72
CA GLU A 156 -6.98 -6.76 -0.74
C GLU A 156 -6.13 -8.01 -0.42
N PHE A 157 -5.37 -7.92 0.66
CA PHE A 157 -4.39 -8.94 1.07
C PHE A 157 -5.00 -10.34 1.22
N HIS A 158 -6.30 -10.45 1.48
CA HIS A 158 -6.98 -11.73 1.57
C HIS A 158 -6.93 -12.53 0.25
N HIS A 159 -6.83 -11.88 -0.91
CA HIS A 159 -6.58 -12.56 -2.18
C HIS A 159 -5.20 -13.21 -2.23
N VAL A 160 -4.24 -12.69 -1.48
CA VAL A 160 -2.89 -13.25 -1.37
C VAL A 160 -2.83 -14.40 -0.36
N SER A 161 -3.60 -14.30 0.72
CA SER A 161 -3.55 -15.23 1.87
C SER A 161 -4.55 -16.38 1.77
N ALA A 162 -5.65 -16.22 1.01
CA ALA A 162 -6.72 -17.21 0.90
C ALA A 162 -6.34 -18.43 0.06
N ASP A 163 -5.39 -18.27 -0.85
CA ASP A 163 -4.82 -19.38 -1.60
C ASP A 163 -3.62 -19.95 -0.82
N VAL A 164 -3.78 -21.17 -0.31
CA VAL A 164 -2.72 -21.90 0.40
C VAL A 164 -1.48 -22.08 -0.50
N ASN A 165 -1.66 -21.99 -1.81
CA ASN A 165 -0.61 -22.01 -2.82
C ASN A 165 -0.25 -20.60 -3.33
N SER A 166 -0.62 -19.56 -2.62
CA SER A 166 -0.28 -18.19 -3.03
C SER A 166 1.23 -17.98 -3.03
N ARG A 167 1.79 -18.03 -4.22
CA ARG A 167 3.23 -17.84 -4.41
C ARG A 167 3.72 -16.47 -3.95
N LEU A 168 2.86 -15.45 -4.01
CA LEU A 168 3.20 -14.14 -3.48
C LEU A 168 3.38 -14.16 -1.95
N GLY A 169 2.52 -14.86 -1.22
CA GLY A 169 2.67 -15.03 0.22
C GLY A 169 3.98 -15.74 0.61
N GLU A 170 4.37 -16.75 -0.17
CA GLU A 170 5.66 -17.44 0.03
C GLU A 170 6.85 -16.52 -0.24
N LEU A 171 6.75 -15.64 -1.23
CA LEU A 171 7.82 -14.71 -1.59
C LEU A 171 7.95 -13.54 -0.58
N LEU A 172 6.88 -13.15 0.09
CA LEU A 172 6.92 -12.10 1.11
C LEU A 172 7.66 -12.55 2.38
N ARG A 173 7.61 -13.83 2.74
CA ARG A 173 8.27 -14.35 3.94
C ARG A 173 9.79 -14.12 3.94
N PRO A 174 10.54 -14.45 2.87
CA PRO A 174 11.97 -14.13 2.81
C PRO A 174 12.25 -12.63 2.89
N ILE A 175 11.42 -11.80 2.25
CA ILE A 175 11.54 -10.33 2.32
C ILE A 175 11.41 -9.85 3.76
N MET A 176 10.43 -10.34 4.52
CA MET A 176 10.25 -10.01 5.94
C MET A 176 11.44 -10.47 6.79
N ASN A 177 12.03 -11.63 6.49
CA ASN A 177 13.10 -12.21 7.29
C ASN A 177 14.50 -11.70 6.94
N ARG A 178 14.72 -11.23 5.70
CA ARG A 178 16.04 -10.90 5.15
C ARG A 178 16.20 -9.49 4.67
N SER A 179 15.19 -8.64 4.86
CA SER A 179 15.25 -7.23 4.52
C SER A 179 14.65 -6.36 5.63
N SER A 180 14.93 -5.05 5.55
CA SER A 180 14.32 -4.04 6.40
C SER A 180 13.00 -3.50 5.83
N ALA A 181 12.36 -4.21 4.91
CA ALA A 181 11.10 -3.81 4.32
C ALA A 181 10.01 -3.59 5.38
N HIS A 182 9.22 -2.54 5.17
CA HIS A 182 7.97 -2.34 5.87
C HIS A 182 6.82 -2.94 5.05
N ILE A 183 5.80 -3.46 5.71
CA ILE A 183 4.62 -4.01 5.01
C ILE A 183 3.36 -3.44 5.61
N VAL A 184 2.49 -2.92 4.76
CA VAL A 184 1.11 -2.56 5.08
C VAL A 184 0.19 -3.45 4.25
N ALA A 185 -0.50 -4.36 4.90
CA ALA A 185 -1.51 -5.21 4.27
C ALA A 185 -2.90 -4.64 4.56
N MET A 186 -3.73 -4.54 3.52
CA MET A 186 -5.09 -4.03 3.64
C MET A 186 -6.10 -5.11 3.23
N THR A 187 -7.18 -5.24 4.01
CA THR A 187 -8.25 -6.20 3.74
C THR A 187 -9.61 -5.65 4.15
N GLY A 188 -10.63 -6.10 3.48
CA GLY A 188 -12.02 -5.77 3.78
C GLY A 188 -12.72 -6.81 4.62
#